data_94671cf84b46920539bb41cc2b6dac73
#
_entry.id   94671cf84b46920539bb41cc2b6dac73
#
_cell.length_a   1.000
_cell.length_b   1.000
_cell.length_c   1.000
_cell.angle_alpha   90.00
_cell.angle_beta   90.00
_cell.angle_gamma   90.00
#
_symmetry.space_group_name_H-M   'P 1'
#
loop_
_entity.id
_entity.type
_entity.pdbx_description
1 polymer ?
#
loop_
_entity_poly.entity_id
_entity_poly.type
_entity_poly.pdbx_seq_one_letter_code
_entity_poly.pdbx_strand_id
1 'polypeptide(L)'
;RYTTLLTTGIAESTLADLIGDVELILEGQELAFLPSPSGVKLRITVTGENRASADAALERIEERIRARAGRFIYGKDNERYEAIVGRILTDRKKTVAVAESCTGGLLGVALTASSGASAYFLGGVQCYSNEAKVQLVGVK
;
A
#
# COMPACT_ATOMS: atom_id res chain seq x y z
N ARG A 1 -19.40 -1.37 11.83
CA ARG A 1 -18.42 -0.52 11.14
C ARG A 1 -17.16 -1.34 10.82
N TYR A 2 -16.45 -0.95 9.78
CA TYR A 2 -15.14 -1.58 9.49
C TYR A 2 -14.18 -0.55 8.90
N THR A 3 -12.90 -0.84 9.01
CA THR A 3 -11.79 -0.24 8.24
C THR A 3 -10.85 -1.33 7.76
N THR A 4 -10.12 -1.08 6.71
CA THR A 4 -9.18 -2.04 6.12
C THR A 4 -7.80 -1.40 6.02
N LEU A 5 -6.83 -1.94 6.74
CA LEU A 5 -5.43 -1.53 6.63
C LEU A 5 -4.76 -2.29 5.49
N LEU A 6 -4.02 -1.59 4.66
CA LEU A 6 -3.36 -2.12 3.48
C LEU A 6 -1.88 -2.32 3.78
N THR A 7 -1.39 -3.57 3.73
CA THR A 7 0.01 -3.89 4.03
C THR A 7 0.74 -4.41 2.79
N THR A 8 2.05 -4.26 2.78
CA THR A 8 2.94 -4.80 1.74
C THR A 8 4.29 -5.21 2.33
N GLY A 9 5.03 -6.08 1.62
CA GLY A 9 6.39 -6.48 1.99
C GLY A 9 6.47 -7.41 3.19
N ILE A 10 5.38 -8.07 3.57
CA ILE A 10 5.31 -9.02 4.68
C ILE A 10 4.38 -10.18 4.35
N ALA A 11 4.78 -11.40 4.72
CA ALA A 11 3.92 -12.59 4.61
C ALA A 11 2.83 -12.58 5.70
N GLU A 12 1.70 -13.22 5.42
CA GLU A 12 0.55 -13.26 6.34
C GLU A 12 0.91 -13.84 7.70
N SER A 13 1.62 -14.98 7.73
CA SER A 13 2.03 -15.64 8.98
C SER A 13 2.92 -14.72 9.83
N THR A 14 3.90 -14.07 9.21
CA THR A 14 4.80 -13.13 9.90
C THR A 14 4.04 -11.89 10.38
N LEU A 15 3.05 -11.43 9.62
CA LEU A 15 2.20 -10.30 10.02
C LEU A 15 1.33 -10.68 11.22
N ALA A 16 0.76 -11.90 11.23
CA ALA A 16 -0.01 -12.41 12.35
C ALA A 16 0.85 -12.55 13.62
N ASP A 17 2.05 -13.11 13.49
CA ASP A 17 3.01 -13.23 14.61
C ASP A 17 3.40 -11.85 15.17
N LEU A 18 3.60 -10.87 14.29
CA LEU A 18 3.97 -9.50 14.68
C LEU A 18 2.84 -8.77 15.40
N ILE A 19 1.60 -8.97 14.95
CA ILE A 19 0.40 -8.46 15.62
C ILE A 19 0.25 -9.13 16.99
N GLY A 20 0.54 -10.44 17.07
CA GLY A 20 0.55 -11.20 18.31
C GLY A 20 -0.87 -11.53 18.81
N ASP A 21 -1.09 -11.43 20.12
CA ASP A 21 -2.38 -11.81 20.72
C ASP A 21 -3.51 -10.90 20.23
N VAL A 22 -4.28 -11.46 19.29
CA VAL A 22 -5.38 -10.79 18.61
C VAL A 22 -6.53 -10.48 19.58
N GLU A 23 -6.80 -11.35 20.55
CA GLU A 23 -7.90 -11.16 21.52
C GLU A 23 -7.66 -9.94 22.40
N LEU A 24 -6.42 -9.76 22.86
CA LEU A 24 -6.01 -8.56 23.64
C LEU A 24 -6.10 -7.26 22.85
N ILE A 25 -5.89 -7.31 21.52
CA ILE A 25 -5.89 -6.11 20.67
C ILE A 25 -7.31 -5.71 20.32
N LEU A 26 -8.16 -6.69 20.01
CA LEU A 26 -9.46 -6.47 19.41
C LEU A 26 -10.57 -6.19 20.42
N GLU A 27 -10.37 -6.43 21.70
CA GLU A 27 -11.41 -6.17 22.71
C GLU A 27 -12.74 -6.87 22.39
N GLY A 28 -12.68 -8.12 21.86
CA GLY A 28 -13.86 -8.87 21.43
C GLY A 28 -14.42 -8.47 20.06
N GLN A 29 -13.69 -7.66 19.28
CA GLN A 29 -14.03 -7.32 17.90
C GLN A 29 -13.34 -8.29 16.90
N GLU A 30 -13.58 -8.10 15.61
CA GLU A 30 -13.10 -9.03 14.58
C GLU A 30 -11.94 -8.44 13.75
N LEU A 31 -10.96 -9.30 13.44
CA LEU A 31 -9.88 -9.03 12.48
C LEU A 31 -9.82 -10.13 11.43
N ALA A 32 -9.94 -9.78 10.17
CA ALA A 32 -9.74 -10.68 9.05
C ALA A 32 -8.46 -10.36 8.29
N PHE A 33 -7.66 -11.41 8.02
CA PHE A 33 -6.52 -11.34 7.11
C PHE A 33 -6.99 -11.71 5.71
N LEU A 34 -6.80 -10.83 4.76
CA LEU A 34 -7.28 -10.97 3.38
C LEU A 34 -6.07 -10.88 2.43
N PRO A 35 -5.45 -12.01 2.07
CA PRO A 35 -4.32 -12.05 1.14
C PRO A 35 -4.68 -11.49 -0.24
N SER A 36 -3.74 -10.79 -0.84
CA SER A 36 -3.85 -10.26 -2.20
C SER A 36 -2.47 -10.26 -2.88
N PRO A 37 -2.38 -10.12 -4.21
CA PRO A 37 -1.09 -10.07 -4.90
C PRO A 37 -0.18 -8.93 -4.44
N SER A 38 -0.73 -7.85 -3.90
CA SER A 38 0.02 -6.69 -3.42
C SER A 38 0.40 -6.76 -1.94
N GLY A 39 -0.07 -7.78 -1.21
CA GLY A 39 0.16 -7.95 0.24
C GLY A 39 -1.10 -8.42 0.96
N VAL A 40 -1.15 -8.25 2.26
CA VAL A 40 -2.27 -8.68 3.12
C VAL A 40 -3.10 -7.46 3.51
N LYS A 41 -4.41 -7.55 3.35
CA LYS A 41 -5.33 -6.53 3.88
C LYS A 41 -5.82 -6.99 5.25
N LEU A 42 -5.76 -6.11 6.23
CA LEU A 42 -6.26 -6.34 7.57
C LEU A 42 -7.61 -5.62 7.71
N ARG A 43 -8.70 -6.36 7.73
CA ARG A 43 -10.04 -5.78 7.94
C ARG A 43 -10.41 -5.88 9.40
N ILE A 44 -10.54 -4.75 10.05
CA ILE A 44 -11.04 -4.60 11.41
C ILE A 44 -12.54 -4.34 11.31
N THR A 45 -13.36 -5.20 11.94
CA THR A 45 -14.82 -5.02 12.02
C THR A 45 -15.22 -4.81 13.47
N VAL A 46 -15.96 -3.74 13.71
CA VAL A 46 -16.39 -3.35 15.06
C VAL A 46 -17.92 -3.25 15.13
N THR A 47 -18.47 -3.84 16.16
CA THR A 47 -19.86 -3.66 16.58
C THR A 47 -19.90 -2.77 17.81
N GLY A 48 -20.73 -1.74 17.79
CA GLY A 48 -20.89 -0.80 18.90
C GLY A 48 -22.35 -0.35 19.05
N GLU A 49 -22.71 0.15 20.20
CA GLU A 49 -24.08 0.62 20.49
C GLU A 49 -24.50 1.77 19.58
N ASN A 50 -23.56 2.60 19.17
CA ASN A 50 -23.77 3.71 18.26
C ASN A 50 -22.53 3.97 17.40
N ARG A 51 -22.68 4.88 16.41
CA ARG A 51 -21.60 5.20 15.48
C ARG A 51 -20.34 5.73 16.16
N ALA A 52 -20.49 6.61 17.13
CA ALA A 52 -19.35 7.25 17.81
C ALA A 52 -18.52 6.22 18.61
N SER A 53 -19.19 5.30 19.32
CA SER A 53 -18.51 4.23 20.06
C SER A 53 -17.79 3.25 19.15
N ALA A 54 -18.39 2.93 18.00
CA ALA A 54 -17.77 2.06 17.00
C ALA A 54 -16.57 2.73 16.32
N ASP A 55 -16.66 4.01 15.96
CA ASP A 55 -15.56 4.75 15.36
C ASP A 55 -14.38 4.88 16.36
N ALA A 56 -14.64 5.18 17.62
CA ALA A 56 -13.61 5.24 18.66
C ALA A 56 -12.93 3.87 18.90
N ALA A 57 -13.69 2.77 18.84
CA ALA A 57 -13.11 1.43 18.96
C ALA A 57 -12.23 1.08 17.75
N LEU A 58 -12.66 1.44 16.51
CA LEU A 58 -11.84 1.28 15.32
C LEU A 58 -10.50 2.02 15.44
N GLU A 59 -10.52 3.26 15.86
CA GLU A 59 -9.30 4.07 16.04
C GLU A 59 -8.34 3.43 17.05
N ARG A 60 -8.82 3.01 18.22
CA ARG A 60 -7.98 2.35 19.22
C ARG A 60 -7.33 1.06 18.70
N ILE A 61 -8.11 0.22 18.00
CA ILE A 61 -7.62 -1.04 17.46
C ILE A 61 -6.61 -0.75 16.33
N GLU A 62 -6.90 0.19 15.44
CA GLU A 62 -5.98 0.62 14.40
C GLU A 62 -4.65 1.09 14.99
N GLU A 63 -4.67 1.93 16.02
CA GLU A 63 -3.46 2.41 16.71
C GLU A 63 -2.62 1.27 17.28
N ARG A 64 -3.25 0.28 17.91
CA ARG A 64 -2.55 -0.90 18.46
C ARG A 64 -1.91 -1.75 17.38
N ILE A 65 -2.59 -1.96 16.24
CA ILE A 65 -2.04 -2.67 15.09
C ILE A 65 -0.89 -1.87 14.48
N ARG A 66 -1.04 -0.55 14.32
CA ARG A 66 0.02 0.31 13.79
C ARG A 66 1.26 0.37 14.70
N ALA A 67 1.08 0.32 16.01
CA ALA A 67 2.20 0.28 16.95
C ALA A 67 3.09 -0.97 16.74
N ARG A 68 2.53 -2.09 16.26
CA ARG A 68 3.23 -3.36 16.04
C ARG A 68 3.68 -3.55 14.60
N ALA A 69 2.82 -3.25 13.63
CA ALA A 69 3.01 -3.54 12.22
C ALA A 69 3.06 -2.30 11.31
N GLY A 70 3.11 -1.09 11.88
CA GLY A 70 2.95 0.17 11.14
C GLY A 70 3.92 0.36 9.98
N ARG A 71 5.14 -0.15 10.07
CA ARG A 71 6.14 -0.08 8.98
C ARG A 71 5.72 -0.80 7.69
N PHE A 72 4.78 -1.74 7.79
CA PHE A 72 4.27 -2.50 6.65
C PHE A 72 2.93 -1.96 6.14
N ILE A 73 2.27 -1.07 6.89
CA ILE A 73 0.98 -0.48 6.53
C ILE A 73 1.23 0.76 5.67
N TYR A 74 0.91 0.64 4.38
CA TYR A 74 1.09 1.73 3.44
C TYR A 74 -0.14 2.62 3.24
N GLY A 75 -1.33 2.14 3.59
CA GLY A 75 -2.57 2.88 3.40
C GLY A 75 -3.77 2.23 4.08
N LYS A 76 -4.95 2.78 3.87
CA LYS A 76 -6.20 2.21 4.38
C LYS A 76 -7.37 2.36 3.40
N ASP A 77 -8.36 1.48 3.57
CA ASP A 77 -9.63 1.46 2.86
C ASP A 77 -9.47 1.41 1.33
N ASN A 78 -9.85 2.45 0.62
CA ASN A 78 -9.81 2.54 -0.83
C ASN A 78 -8.57 3.28 -1.36
N GLU A 79 -7.58 3.55 -0.53
CA GLU A 79 -6.36 4.19 -0.99
C GLU A 79 -5.64 3.31 -2.01
N ARG A 80 -5.18 3.93 -3.09
CA ARG A 80 -4.46 3.25 -4.16
C ARG A 80 -2.96 3.36 -3.92
N TYR A 81 -2.25 2.25 -4.09
CA TYR A 81 -0.81 2.16 -3.88
C TYR A 81 -0.04 3.24 -4.65
N GLU A 82 -0.36 3.40 -5.93
CA GLU A 82 0.26 4.39 -6.80
C GLU A 82 -0.03 5.85 -6.39
N ALA A 83 -1.20 6.13 -5.84
CA ALA A 83 -1.52 7.46 -5.34
C ALA A 83 -0.70 7.80 -4.09
N ILE A 84 -0.48 6.82 -3.23
CA ILE A 84 0.37 6.97 -2.03
C ILE A 84 1.83 7.19 -2.42
N VAL A 85 2.34 6.43 -3.40
CA VAL A 85 3.70 6.63 -3.93
C VAL A 85 3.85 8.04 -4.51
N GLY A 86 2.89 8.49 -5.31
CA GLY A 86 2.89 9.85 -5.88
C GLY A 86 2.92 10.93 -4.81
N ARG A 87 2.10 10.79 -3.76
CA ARG A 87 2.10 11.70 -2.60
C ARG A 87 3.46 11.74 -1.91
N ILE A 88 4.04 10.57 -1.60
CA ILE A 88 5.35 10.48 -0.95
C ILE A 88 6.46 11.15 -1.79
N LEU A 89 6.46 10.93 -3.11
CA LEU A 89 7.43 11.57 -4.00
C LEU A 89 7.28 13.09 -4.01
N THR A 90 6.04 13.57 -4.10
CA THR A 90 5.73 15.01 -4.07
C THR A 90 6.16 15.65 -2.76
N ASP A 91 5.78 15.07 -1.61
CA ASP A 91 6.10 15.60 -0.29
C ASP A 91 7.62 15.64 -0.03
N ARG A 92 8.35 14.66 -0.58
CA ARG A 92 9.81 14.59 -0.49
C ARG A 92 10.53 15.37 -1.59
N LYS A 93 9.81 16.03 -2.49
CA LYS A 93 10.35 16.73 -3.67
C LYS A 93 11.29 15.83 -4.49
N LYS A 94 10.87 14.56 -4.67
CA LYS A 94 11.60 13.57 -5.45
C LYS A 94 10.89 13.32 -6.76
N THR A 95 11.67 13.03 -7.78
CA THR A 95 11.19 12.68 -9.11
C THR A 95 11.55 11.24 -9.45
N VAL A 96 10.81 10.66 -10.39
CA VAL A 96 11.01 9.30 -10.88
C VAL A 96 10.90 9.29 -12.40
N ALA A 97 11.78 8.50 -13.04
CA ALA A 97 11.65 8.07 -14.43
C ALA A 97 11.72 6.55 -14.48
N VAL A 98 11.12 5.93 -15.47
CA VAL A 98 11.06 4.47 -15.58
C VAL A 98 11.64 3.98 -16.91
N ALA A 99 12.25 2.78 -16.86
CA ALA A 99 12.59 2.01 -18.04
C ALA A 99 11.89 0.65 -17.93
N GLU A 100 11.00 0.35 -18.88
CA GLU A 100 10.15 -0.82 -18.82
C GLU A 100 10.42 -1.80 -19.96
N SER A 101 10.26 -3.08 -19.69
CA SER A 101 10.38 -4.16 -20.67
C SER A 101 9.13 -5.06 -20.63
N CYS A 102 9.12 -6.12 -19.83
CA CYS A 102 8.01 -7.07 -19.76
C CYS A 102 6.69 -6.47 -19.26
N THR A 103 6.73 -5.40 -18.49
CA THR A 103 5.57 -4.67 -18.00
C THR A 103 4.85 -3.86 -19.08
N GLY A 104 5.50 -3.62 -20.22
CA GLY A 104 4.88 -2.98 -21.39
C GLY A 104 4.38 -1.56 -21.17
N GLY A 105 4.91 -0.82 -20.17
CA GLY A 105 4.48 0.53 -19.81
C GLY A 105 3.51 0.58 -18.61
N LEU A 106 3.15 -0.56 -18.01
CA LEU A 106 2.19 -0.59 -16.89
C LEU A 106 2.64 0.19 -15.66
N LEU A 107 3.95 0.24 -15.38
CA LEU A 107 4.47 1.03 -14.26
C LEU A 107 4.30 2.53 -14.52
N GLY A 108 4.60 2.98 -15.73
CA GLY A 108 4.35 4.37 -16.14
C GLY A 108 2.88 4.74 -16.06
N VAL A 109 1.99 3.86 -16.55
CA VAL A 109 0.53 4.03 -16.42
C VAL A 109 0.12 4.14 -14.96
N ALA A 110 0.60 3.26 -14.09
CA ALA A 110 0.26 3.29 -12.66
C ALA A 110 0.73 4.61 -12.01
N LEU A 111 1.97 5.04 -12.25
CA LEU A 111 2.52 6.26 -11.68
C LEU A 111 1.83 7.54 -12.19
N THR A 112 1.24 7.50 -13.38
CA THR A 112 0.53 8.64 -13.98
C THR A 112 -0.99 8.60 -13.80
N ALA A 113 -1.52 7.56 -13.17
CA ALA A 113 -2.97 7.36 -12.98
C ALA A 113 -3.62 8.40 -12.03
N SER A 114 -2.81 9.09 -11.23
CA SER A 114 -3.27 10.13 -10.30
C SER A 114 -3.06 11.52 -10.90
N SER A 115 -4.02 12.41 -10.70
CA SER A 115 -3.87 13.83 -11.07
C SER A 115 -2.67 14.45 -10.35
N GLY A 116 -1.93 15.33 -11.03
CA GLY A 116 -0.73 15.97 -10.48
C GLY A 116 0.56 15.16 -10.64
N ALA A 117 0.54 14.04 -11.37
CA ALA A 117 1.72 13.18 -11.60
C ALA A 117 2.91 13.93 -12.21
N SER A 118 2.70 15.03 -12.94
CA SER A 118 3.76 15.87 -13.49
C SER A 118 4.69 16.48 -12.45
N ALA A 119 4.27 16.53 -11.19
CA ALA A 119 5.12 17.02 -10.11
C ALA A 119 6.26 16.05 -9.74
N TYR A 120 6.14 14.77 -10.07
CA TYR A 120 7.11 13.73 -9.69
C TYR A 120 7.51 12.82 -10.84
N PHE A 121 6.68 12.61 -11.85
CA PHE A 121 6.98 11.71 -12.97
C PHE A 121 7.59 12.45 -14.13
N LEU A 122 8.87 12.16 -14.43
CA LEU A 122 9.61 12.82 -15.50
C LEU A 122 9.36 12.18 -16.88
N GLY A 123 9.00 10.90 -16.91
CA GLY A 123 8.79 10.16 -18.13
C GLY A 123 9.23 8.70 -18.03
N GLY A 124 9.08 7.97 -19.13
CA GLY A 124 9.47 6.58 -19.21
C GLY A 124 9.86 6.18 -20.62
N VAL A 125 10.67 5.11 -20.74
CA VAL A 125 11.01 4.47 -21.98
C VAL A 125 10.62 3.00 -21.92
N GLN A 126 9.99 2.51 -22.99
CA GLN A 126 9.70 1.10 -23.15
C GLN A 126 10.75 0.49 -24.08
N CYS A 127 11.59 -0.40 -23.54
CA CYS A 127 12.68 -1.04 -24.26
C CYS A 127 12.50 -2.57 -24.21
N TYR A 128 11.73 -3.11 -25.15
CA TYR A 128 11.38 -4.53 -25.15
C TYR A 128 12.45 -5.41 -25.80
N SER A 129 12.93 -5.04 -27.00
CA SER A 129 14.00 -5.80 -27.68
C SER A 129 15.37 -5.57 -27.04
N ASN A 130 16.31 -6.48 -27.27
CA ASN A 130 17.68 -6.33 -26.78
C ASN A 130 18.35 -5.09 -27.37
N GLU A 131 18.12 -4.83 -28.67
CA GLU A 131 18.63 -3.64 -29.36
C GLU A 131 18.11 -2.36 -28.70
N ALA A 132 16.81 -2.29 -28.38
CA ALA A 132 16.22 -1.15 -27.68
C ALA A 132 16.81 -0.97 -26.28
N LYS A 133 17.06 -2.05 -25.55
CA LYS A 133 17.71 -2.00 -24.22
C LYS A 133 19.11 -1.42 -24.30
N VAL A 134 19.89 -1.84 -25.29
CA VAL A 134 21.25 -1.33 -25.52
C VAL A 134 21.21 0.14 -25.93
N GLN A 135 20.38 0.48 -26.93
CA GLN A 135 20.38 1.83 -27.50
C GLN A 135 19.76 2.90 -26.62
N LEU A 136 18.66 2.56 -25.92
CA LEU A 136 17.87 3.53 -25.17
C LEU A 136 18.31 3.67 -23.72
N VAL A 137 18.78 2.58 -23.08
CA VAL A 137 19.13 2.58 -21.66
C VAL A 137 20.53 2.08 -21.35
N GLY A 138 21.34 1.80 -22.36
CA GLY A 138 22.76 1.49 -22.23
C GLY A 138 23.04 0.12 -21.56
N VAL A 139 22.14 -0.84 -21.68
CA VAL A 139 22.38 -2.21 -21.20
C VAL A 139 23.56 -2.81 -21.94
N LYS A 140 24.50 -3.43 -21.21
CA LYS A 140 25.71 -4.06 -21.73
C LYS A 140 25.47 -5.54 -22.04
#